data_10653d275d3fc6fee69f924e207c6b92
#
_entry.id   10653d275d3fc6fee69f924e207c6b92
#
_cell.length_a   1.000
_cell.length_b   1.000
_cell.length_c   1.000
_cell.angle_alpha   90.00
_cell.angle_beta   90.00
_cell.angle_gamma   90.00
#
_symmetry.space_group_name_H-M   'P 1'
#
loop_
_entity.id
_entity.type
_entity.pdbx_description
1 polymer ?
#
loop_
_entity_poly.entity_id
_entity_poly.type
_entity_poly.pdbx_seq_one_letter_code
_entity_poly.pdbx_strand_id
1 'polypeptide(L)'
;MHKQLHVYYSGAVQGIGFRFTAENIAGRLGVSGWVKNLHDGRVEILAEGEEESLKGLLEELSSCFSRYIRQADTQWNEPANRFKDFRIEF
;
A
#
# COMPACT_ATOMS: atom_id res chain seq x y z
N MET A 1 16.62 6.46 2.01
CA MET A 1 16.83 6.23 0.57
C MET A 1 15.50 5.96 -0.10
N HIS A 2 15.24 6.65 -1.20
CA HIS A 2 13.99 6.54 -1.93
C HIS A 2 13.88 5.18 -2.61
N LYS A 3 12.72 4.52 -2.47
CA LYS A 3 12.46 3.19 -3.03
C LYS A 3 11.05 3.13 -3.60
N GLN A 4 10.78 2.05 -4.31
CA GLN A 4 9.42 1.70 -4.73
C GLN A 4 9.04 0.39 -4.08
N LEU A 5 7.83 0.33 -3.56
CA LEU A 5 7.26 -0.85 -2.92
C LEU A 5 6.04 -1.28 -3.72
N HIS A 6 5.99 -2.54 -4.10
CA HIS A 6 4.85 -3.11 -4.81
C HIS A 6 4.31 -4.28 -3.98
N VAL A 7 3.06 -4.20 -3.55
CA VAL A 7 2.47 -5.19 -2.65
C VAL A 7 1.15 -5.68 -3.19
N TYR A 8 0.95 -7.00 -3.09
CA TYR A 8 -0.35 -7.62 -3.31
C TYR A 8 -0.82 -8.22 -2.00
N TYR A 9 -1.98 -7.76 -1.52
CA TYR A 9 -2.59 -8.29 -0.30
C TYR A 9 -3.69 -9.27 -0.67
N SER A 10 -3.67 -10.45 -0.06
CA SER A 10 -4.69 -11.48 -0.24
C SER A 10 -5.44 -11.69 1.08
N GLY A 11 -6.67 -12.18 0.98
CA GLY A 11 -7.52 -12.43 2.12
C GLY A 11 -8.83 -11.68 1.98
N ALA A 12 -9.50 -11.41 3.11
CA ALA A 12 -10.76 -10.67 3.11
C ALA A 12 -10.47 -9.17 3.19
N VAL A 13 -9.73 -8.66 2.18
CA VAL A 13 -9.18 -7.29 2.23
C VAL A 13 -10.01 -6.25 1.50
N GLN A 14 -11.05 -6.65 0.77
CA GLN A 14 -11.93 -5.70 0.09
C GLN A 14 -13.19 -5.46 0.90
N GLY A 15 -13.75 -4.25 0.80
CA GLY A 15 -15.00 -3.92 1.45
C GLY A 15 -14.88 -3.62 2.95
N ILE A 16 -13.67 -3.34 3.44
CA ILE A 16 -13.42 -3.10 4.86
C ILE A 16 -12.71 -1.77 5.12
N GLY A 17 -12.67 -0.89 4.11
CA GLY A 17 -12.01 0.41 4.26
C GLY A 17 -10.51 0.37 4.08
N PHE A 18 -9.99 -0.70 3.49
CA PHE A 18 -8.55 -0.88 3.31
C PHE A 18 -7.93 0.26 2.49
N ARG A 19 -8.55 0.60 1.36
CA ARG A 19 -8.01 1.64 0.48
C ARG A 19 -8.00 3.01 1.15
N PHE A 20 -9.05 3.35 1.88
CA PHE A 20 -9.11 4.61 2.63
C PHE A 20 -8.03 4.68 3.68
N THR A 21 -7.84 3.61 4.42
CA THR A 21 -6.83 3.57 5.48
C THR A 21 -5.44 3.68 4.88
N ALA A 22 -5.18 2.98 3.77
CA ALA A 22 -3.89 3.06 3.08
C ALA A 22 -3.61 4.48 2.62
N GLU A 23 -4.61 5.15 2.06
CA GLU A 23 -4.46 6.53 1.60
C GLU A 23 -4.12 7.47 2.76
N ASN A 24 -4.80 7.30 3.88
CA ASN A 24 -4.54 8.12 5.07
C ASN A 24 -3.14 7.92 5.62
N ILE A 25 -2.73 6.68 5.74
CA ILE A 25 -1.39 6.37 6.26
C ILE A 25 -0.32 6.91 5.32
N ALA A 26 -0.49 6.67 4.03
CA ALA A 26 0.47 7.13 3.03
C ALA A 26 0.61 8.65 3.05
N GLY A 27 -0.50 9.36 3.15
CA GLY A 27 -0.49 10.82 3.23
C GLY A 27 0.27 11.32 4.44
N ARG A 28 0.05 10.70 5.59
CA ARG A 28 0.74 11.08 6.83
C ARG A 28 2.23 10.79 6.77
N LEU A 29 2.62 9.71 6.10
CA LEU A 29 4.03 9.30 6.01
C LEU A 29 4.76 9.95 4.82
N GLY A 30 4.07 10.71 3.99
CA GLY A 30 4.68 11.34 2.83
C GLY A 30 5.01 10.38 1.71
N VAL A 31 4.21 9.31 1.57
CA VAL A 31 4.38 8.30 0.54
C VAL A 31 3.48 8.62 -0.63
N SER A 32 3.98 8.45 -1.86
CA SER A 32 3.19 8.66 -3.08
C SER A 32 2.90 7.31 -3.76
N GLY A 33 1.95 7.30 -4.69
CA GLY A 33 1.58 6.08 -5.41
C GLY A 33 0.08 5.88 -5.46
N TRP A 34 -0.35 4.61 -5.40
CA TRP A 34 -1.78 4.30 -5.47
C TRP A 34 -2.10 2.95 -4.83
N VAL A 35 -3.38 2.78 -4.52
CA VAL A 35 -3.94 1.53 -4.01
C VAL A 35 -5.22 1.23 -4.78
N LYS A 36 -5.42 -0.03 -5.16
CA LYS A 36 -6.65 -0.42 -5.87
C LYS A 36 -7.05 -1.85 -5.55
N ASN A 37 -8.36 -2.10 -5.68
CA ASN A 37 -8.93 -3.45 -5.59
C ASN A 37 -8.77 -4.15 -6.93
N LEU A 38 -8.40 -5.42 -6.90
CA LEU A 38 -8.31 -6.24 -8.09
C LEU A 38 -9.58 -7.10 -8.22
N HIS A 39 -9.85 -7.57 -9.43
CA HIS A 39 -11.05 -8.38 -9.69
C HIS A 39 -11.03 -9.71 -8.94
N ASP A 40 -9.84 -10.22 -8.64
CA ASP A 40 -9.71 -11.51 -7.96
C ASP A 40 -9.80 -11.40 -6.43
N GLY A 41 -10.11 -10.24 -5.90
CA GLY A 41 -10.30 -10.03 -4.47
C GLY A 41 -9.07 -9.49 -3.76
N ARG A 42 -7.94 -9.41 -4.42
CA ARG A 42 -6.73 -8.85 -3.82
C ARG A 42 -6.76 -7.32 -3.83
N VAL A 43 -5.90 -6.73 -3.02
CA VAL A 43 -5.63 -5.29 -3.06
C VAL A 43 -4.18 -5.10 -3.48
N GLU A 44 -3.96 -4.19 -4.41
CA GLU A 44 -2.64 -3.89 -4.93
C GLU A 44 -2.22 -2.49 -4.52
N ILE A 45 -0.96 -2.35 -4.06
CA ILE A 45 -0.37 -1.05 -3.73
C ILE A 45 0.92 -0.90 -4.50
N LEU A 46 1.09 0.27 -5.14
CA LEU A 46 2.36 0.70 -5.68
C LEU A 46 2.70 2.01 -4.99
N ALA A 47 3.79 2.03 -4.23
CA ALA A 47 4.11 3.17 -3.37
C ALA A 47 5.58 3.54 -3.48
N GLU A 48 5.86 4.85 -3.41
CA GLU A 48 7.23 5.35 -3.46
C GLU A 48 7.45 6.36 -2.34
N GLY A 49 8.65 6.33 -1.79
CA GLY A 49 9.02 7.22 -0.70
C GLY A 49 10.31 6.74 -0.05
N GLU A 50 10.62 7.36 1.09
CA GLU A 50 11.76 6.90 1.87
C GLU A 50 11.48 5.48 2.37
N GLU A 51 12.51 4.66 2.39
CA GLU A 51 12.39 3.26 2.77
C GLU A 51 11.71 3.10 4.14
N GLU A 52 12.09 3.93 5.11
CA GLU A 52 11.49 3.87 6.45
C GLU A 52 10.00 4.18 6.44
N SER A 53 9.60 5.14 5.59
CA SER A 53 8.18 5.48 5.45
C SER A 53 7.40 4.35 4.82
N LEU A 54 7.98 3.68 3.82
CA LEU A 54 7.34 2.54 3.17
C LEU A 54 7.19 1.37 4.14
N LYS A 55 8.20 1.13 4.97
CA LYS A 55 8.12 0.10 6.00
C LYS A 55 7.04 0.44 7.02
N GLY A 56 6.92 1.72 7.37
CA GLY A 56 5.87 2.18 8.26
C GLY A 56 4.48 1.92 7.69
N LEU A 57 4.31 2.14 6.39
CA LEU A 57 3.04 1.86 5.71
C LEU A 57 2.69 0.38 5.85
N LEU A 58 3.65 -0.50 5.57
CA LEU A 58 3.43 -1.94 5.69
C LEU A 58 3.07 -2.34 7.12
N GLU A 59 3.79 -1.81 8.11
CA GLU A 59 3.56 -2.13 9.51
C GLU A 59 2.17 -1.69 9.97
N GLU A 60 1.77 -0.48 9.61
CA GLU A 60 0.47 0.03 10.03
C GLU A 60 -0.68 -0.72 9.37
N LEU A 61 -0.55 -1.06 8.09
CA LEU A 61 -1.58 -1.84 7.41
C LEU A 61 -1.68 -3.23 8.00
N SER A 62 -0.55 -3.87 8.30
CA SER A 62 -0.52 -5.17 8.94
C SER A 62 -1.22 -5.14 10.29
N SER A 63 -0.98 -4.08 11.06
CA SER A 63 -1.57 -3.93 12.38
C SER A 63 -3.08 -3.69 12.30
N CYS A 64 -3.49 -2.79 11.40
CA CYS A 64 -4.92 -2.43 11.26
C CYS A 64 -5.76 -3.58 10.75
N PHE A 65 -5.21 -4.39 9.85
CA PHE A 65 -6.00 -5.40 9.14
C PHE A 65 -5.47 -6.82 9.35
N SER A 66 -4.83 -7.07 10.49
CA SER A 66 -4.21 -8.37 10.77
C SER A 66 -5.21 -9.55 10.66
N ARG A 67 -6.49 -9.29 10.98
CA ARG A 67 -7.51 -10.34 10.91
C ARG A 67 -7.94 -10.65 9.48
N TYR A 68 -7.68 -9.74 8.56
CA TYR A 68 -8.22 -9.82 7.20
C TYR A 68 -7.16 -10.17 6.18
N ILE A 69 -5.89 -9.82 6.45
CA ILE A 69 -4.79 -10.12 5.54
C ILE A 69 -4.34 -11.55 5.76
N ARG A 70 -4.44 -12.38 4.70
CA ARG A 70 -3.91 -13.73 4.75
C ARG A 70 -2.47 -13.76 4.28
N GLN A 71 -2.14 -12.94 3.28
CA GLN A 71 -0.81 -12.93 2.70
C GLN A 71 -0.51 -11.55 2.12
N ALA A 72 0.74 -11.13 2.22
CA ALA A 72 1.22 -9.90 1.60
C ALA A 72 2.46 -10.24 0.79
N ASP A 73 2.34 -10.15 -0.54
CA ASP A 73 3.46 -10.38 -1.45
C ASP A 73 4.12 -9.04 -1.75
N THR A 74 5.34 -8.88 -1.29
CA THR A 74 6.04 -7.60 -1.33
C THR A 74 7.23 -7.66 -2.27
N GLN A 75 7.39 -6.63 -3.09
CA GLN A 75 8.53 -6.50 -3.98
C GLN A 75 9.08 -5.08 -3.88
N TRP A 76 10.40 -4.98 -3.75
CA TRP A 76 11.10 -3.70 -3.66
C TRP A 76 11.79 -3.41 -4.99
N ASN A 77 11.61 -2.18 -5.49
CA ASN A 77 12.16 -1.77 -6.80
C ASN A 77 12.76 -0.38 -6.69
N GLU A 78 13.43 0.02 -7.76
CA GLU A 78 13.89 1.40 -7.90
C GLU A 78 12.69 2.31 -8.16
N PRO A 79 12.70 3.54 -7.63
CA PRO A 79 11.55 4.43 -7.82
C PRO A 79 11.46 4.94 -9.25
N ALA A 80 10.21 5.10 -9.72
CA ALA A 80 9.95 5.67 -11.05
C ALA A 80 9.91 7.20 -11.00
N ASN A 81 9.69 7.77 -9.81
CA ASN A 81 9.65 9.22 -9.57
C ASN A 81 8.58 9.93 -10.40
N ARG A 82 7.43 9.27 -10.59
CA ARG A 82 6.33 9.83 -11.40
C ARG A 82 5.10 10.19 -10.59
N PHE A 83 5.09 9.88 -9.30
CA PHE A 83 3.91 10.10 -8.47
C PHE A 83 4.04 11.41 -7.69
N LYS A 84 2.94 12.15 -7.61
CA LYS A 84 2.89 13.41 -6.86
C LYS A 84 2.18 13.26 -5.52
N ASP A 85 1.25 12.32 -5.44
CA ASP A 85 0.45 12.09 -4.24
C ASP A 85 0.12 10.61 -4.15
N PHE A 86 -0.68 10.24 -3.16
CA PHE A 86 -1.16 8.87 -3.02
C PHE A 86 -2.66 8.86 -3.30
N ARG A 87 -3.09 8.00 -4.21
CA ARG A 87 -4.48 7.97 -4.68
C ARG A 87 -5.10 6.60 -4.56
N ILE A 88 -6.42 6.60 -4.44
CA ILE A 88 -7.23 5.39 -4.60
C ILE A 88 -7.56 5.27 -6.07
N GLU A 89 -7.19 4.15 -6.66
CA GLU A 89 -7.50 3.86 -8.06
C GLU A 89 -8.68 2.92 -8.15
N PHE A 90 -9.47 3.08 -9.18
CA PHE A 90 -10.65 2.26 -9.43
C PHE A 90 -10.50 1.50 -10.73
#